data_e2dbfb8bf51346906c94556fc4e34249
#
_entry.id   e2dbfb8bf51346906c94556fc4e34249
#
_cell.length_a   1.000
_cell.length_b   1.000
_cell.length_c   1.000
_cell.angle_alpha   90.00
_cell.angle_beta   90.00
_cell.angle_gamma   90.00
#
_symmetry.space_group_name_H-M   'P 1'
#
loop_
_entity.id
_entity.type
_entity.pdbx_description
1 polymer ?
#
loop_
_entity_poly.entity_id
_entity_poly.type
_entity_poly.pdbx_seq_one_letter_code
_entity_poly.pdbx_strand_id
1 'polypeptide(L)'
;MSDVTSAGDDVLFVGTDKGLFRIAALDAGAPRLEGPFLAGHRVLHVVPTPGRPRELFAAIDHPVWGAHVHLSGDGGEHWTSLEAAPHHPAGRHANPLDSIWHLARTPDGRRLYAGIDPAGLFFSDDDGASWQDVTSLNEHSTRGAWEPSRGLFALHSICIDRQDPAHLVVGISAGGVYRSHDGGVTWLPANQGVRAEHLPERFPVAGHNVHRVIMHPRDGRRLYRQCYNGTYRSDDGGARWTEITAGLPSDFGYAIACDPENPDVVLQIPESSSHMRTTVDGRLRVYRSDDAGHHWRSVSEGLPQRHVYVTVLRDAMDADPLHAGRYAFGTSSGHVFLTRARGDGWALLAEFLPRVLCVRFCSWSGHRG
;
A
#
# COMPACT_ATOMS: atom_id res chain seq x y z
N MET A 1 -6.88 -12.70 -35.33
CA MET A 1 -7.01 -13.71 -34.27
C MET A 1 -7.06 -12.94 -32.97
N SER A 2 -8.24 -12.73 -32.43
CA SER A 2 -8.45 -12.05 -31.15
C SER A 2 -7.97 -12.99 -30.05
N ASP A 3 -6.88 -12.64 -29.37
CA ASP A 3 -6.46 -13.31 -28.14
C ASP A 3 -7.59 -13.14 -27.10
N VAL A 4 -8.34 -14.19 -26.91
CA VAL A 4 -9.24 -14.36 -25.76
C VAL A 4 -8.29 -14.61 -24.57
N THR A 5 -7.94 -13.57 -23.83
CA THR A 5 -7.43 -13.73 -22.46
C THR A 5 -8.52 -14.51 -21.71
N SER A 6 -8.16 -15.68 -21.19
CA SER A 6 -9.11 -16.52 -20.49
C SER A 6 -9.67 -15.73 -19.28
N ALA A 7 -10.97 -15.59 -19.19
CA ALA A 7 -11.70 -14.82 -18.18
C ALA A 7 -11.55 -15.38 -16.74
N GLY A 8 -10.45 -16.04 -16.41
CA GLY A 8 -10.19 -16.72 -15.14
C GLY A 8 -8.84 -16.45 -14.50
N ASP A 9 -8.00 -15.63 -15.12
CA ASP A 9 -6.61 -15.46 -14.66
C ASP A 9 -6.41 -14.30 -13.64
N ASP A 10 -7.37 -13.37 -13.56
CA ASP A 10 -7.30 -12.23 -12.66
C ASP A 10 -7.96 -12.55 -11.32
N VAL A 11 -7.23 -12.25 -10.25
CA VAL A 11 -7.67 -12.45 -8.89
C VAL A 11 -7.42 -11.22 -8.03
N LEU A 12 -8.23 -11.04 -6.99
CA LEU A 12 -8.03 -10.07 -5.93
C LEU A 12 -7.72 -10.81 -4.63
N PHE A 13 -6.51 -10.64 -4.11
CA PHE A 13 -6.19 -11.07 -2.77
C PHE A 13 -6.67 -10.05 -1.74
N VAL A 14 -7.23 -10.55 -0.64
CA VAL A 14 -7.79 -9.77 0.46
C VAL A 14 -7.15 -10.25 1.76
N GLY A 15 -6.14 -9.53 2.24
CA GLY A 15 -5.52 -9.79 3.54
C GLY A 15 -6.34 -9.21 4.68
N THR A 16 -6.55 -10.02 5.71
CA THR A 16 -7.41 -9.65 6.85
C THR A 16 -6.74 -9.93 8.19
N ASP A 17 -7.39 -9.54 9.30
CA ASP A 17 -6.95 -9.87 10.67
C ASP A 17 -7.01 -11.38 10.98
N LYS A 18 -7.60 -12.23 10.12
CA LYS A 18 -7.85 -13.65 10.40
C LYS A 18 -7.51 -14.59 9.25
N GLY A 19 -6.75 -14.13 8.30
CA GLY A 19 -6.32 -14.92 7.15
C GLY A 19 -6.36 -14.14 5.84
N LEU A 20 -5.97 -14.85 4.78
CA LEU A 20 -5.97 -14.36 3.41
C LEU A 20 -7.16 -14.97 2.67
N PHE A 21 -7.88 -14.13 1.92
CA PHE A 21 -8.92 -14.57 1.00
C PHE A 21 -8.50 -14.25 -0.43
N ARG A 22 -9.05 -14.99 -1.38
CA ARG A 22 -8.89 -14.76 -2.82
C ARG A 22 -10.26 -14.64 -3.46
N ILE A 23 -10.48 -13.59 -4.22
CA ILE A 23 -11.68 -13.44 -5.05
C ILE A 23 -11.25 -13.65 -6.49
N ALA A 24 -11.72 -14.74 -7.08
CA ALA A 24 -11.45 -15.14 -8.45
C ALA A 24 -12.60 -14.82 -9.39
N ALA A 25 -12.34 -14.91 -10.70
CA ALA A 25 -13.33 -14.66 -11.74
C ALA A 25 -13.97 -13.27 -11.62
N LEU A 26 -13.14 -12.25 -11.47
CA LEU A 26 -13.55 -10.87 -11.20
C LEU A 26 -14.50 -10.31 -12.27
N ASP A 27 -14.42 -10.78 -13.52
CA ASP A 27 -15.25 -10.34 -14.64
C ASP A 27 -16.48 -11.24 -14.87
N ALA A 28 -16.61 -12.33 -14.10
CA ALA A 28 -17.78 -13.20 -14.18
C ALA A 28 -18.99 -12.55 -13.49
N GLY A 29 -20.20 -12.99 -13.87
CA GLY A 29 -21.43 -12.54 -13.23
C GLY A 29 -21.54 -12.92 -11.74
N ALA A 30 -20.72 -13.88 -11.27
CA ALA A 30 -20.61 -14.30 -9.88
C ALA A 30 -19.13 -14.54 -9.53
N PRO A 31 -18.42 -13.54 -8.99
CA PRO A 31 -17.08 -13.71 -8.45
C PRO A 31 -17.06 -14.78 -7.35
N ARG A 32 -15.97 -15.56 -7.29
CA ARG A 32 -15.84 -16.69 -6.34
C ARG A 32 -14.89 -16.33 -5.22
N LEU A 33 -15.39 -16.31 -3.99
CA LEU A 33 -14.60 -16.14 -2.76
C LEU A 33 -14.02 -17.49 -2.32
N GLU A 34 -12.72 -17.52 -2.08
CA GLU A 34 -11.94 -18.68 -1.64
C GLU A 34 -11.13 -18.35 -0.39
N GLY A 35 -10.86 -19.32 0.46
CA GLY A 35 -10.13 -19.17 1.71
C GLY A 35 -10.99 -19.45 2.94
N PRO A 36 -10.53 -19.11 4.18
CA PRO A 36 -9.26 -18.41 4.44
C PRO A 36 -8.02 -19.27 4.25
N PHE A 37 -7.07 -18.79 3.46
CA PHE A 37 -5.69 -19.26 3.51
C PHE A 37 -4.98 -18.57 4.68
N LEU A 38 -3.87 -19.10 5.19
CA LEU A 38 -3.16 -18.54 6.36
C LEU A 38 -4.11 -18.27 7.54
N ALA A 39 -5.02 -19.21 7.80
CA ALA A 39 -6.09 -19.05 8.77
C ALA A 39 -5.54 -18.72 10.17
N GLY A 40 -6.12 -17.70 10.81
CA GLY A 40 -5.71 -17.23 12.14
C GLY A 40 -4.60 -16.19 12.15
N HIS A 41 -3.90 -15.97 11.03
CA HIS A 41 -2.86 -14.95 10.90
C HIS A 41 -3.41 -13.61 10.42
N ARG A 42 -2.79 -12.52 10.85
CA ARG A 42 -3.00 -11.20 10.25
C ARG A 42 -2.16 -11.11 8.99
N VAL A 43 -2.78 -10.82 7.84
CA VAL A 43 -2.09 -10.66 6.56
C VAL A 43 -2.02 -9.19 6.21
N LEU A 44 -0.86 -8.60 6.42
CA LEU A 44 -0.64 -7.15 6.29
C LEU A 44 -0.38 -6.73 4.85
N HIS A 45 0.31 -7.57 4.09
CA HIS A 45 0.64 -7.27 2.69
C HIS A 45 0.85 -8.54 1.88
N VAL A 46 0.54 -8.48 0.58
CA VAL A 46 0.82 -9.54 -0.40
C VAL A 46 1.50 -8.89 -1.60
N VAL A 47 2.56 -9.51 -2.12
CA VAL A 47 3.25 -9.05 -3.33
C VAL A 47 3.52 -10.20 -4.29
N PRO A 48 3.13 -10.09 -5.58
CA PRO A 48 3.50 -11.05 -6.61
C PRO A 48 4.95 -10.83 -7.05
N THR A 49 5.59 -11.89 -7.55
CA THR A 49 6.93 -11.82 -8.15
C THR A 49 6.81 -11.56 -9.65
N PRO A 50 7.36 -10.46 -10.17
CA PRO A 50 7.42 -10.22 -11.62
C PRO A 50 8.12 -11.37 -12.35
N GLY A 51 7.54 -11.83 -13.46
CA GLY A 51 8.07 -12.94 -14.25
C GLY A 51 7.82 -14.34 -13.68
N ARG A 52 7.31 -14.45 -12.45
CA ARG A 52 6.91 -15.72 -11.79
C ARG A 52 5.45 -15.62 -11.34
N PRO A 53 4.46 -15.75 -12.26
CA PRO A 53 3.09 -15.29 -12.04
C PRO A 53 2.35 -15.96 -10.87
N ARG A 54 2.76 -17.18 -10.47
CA ARG A 54 2.16 -17.88 -9.33
C ARG A 54 2.95 -17.77 -8.03
N GLU A 55 4.08 -17.06 -8.06
CA GLU A 55 4.89 -16.84 -6.86
C GLU A 55 4.45 -15.57 -6.15
N LEU A 56 4.12 -15.72 -4.88
CA LEU A 56 3.62 -14.65 -4.01
C LEU A 56 4.36 -14.67 -2.68
N PHE A 57 4.64 -13.48 -2.15
CA PHE A 57 5.07 -13.31 -0.78
C PHE A 57 3.98 -12.63 0.04
N ALA A 58 3.80 -13.06 1.28
CA ALA A 58 2.87 -12.46 2.23
C ALA A 58 3.61 -12.04 3.51
N ALA A 59 3.40 -10.80 3.92
CA ALA A 59 3.77 -10.33 5.25
C ALA A 59 2.66 -10.66 6.22
N ILE A 60 2.97 -11.48 7.19
CA ILE A 60 2.01 -11.91 8.20
C ILE A 60 2.47 -11.54 9.60
N ASP A 61 1.51 -11.47 10.51
CA ASP A 61 1.73 -11.26 11.92
C ASP A 61 0.82 -12.20 12.72
N HIS A 62 1.33 -12.71 13.83
CA HIS A 62 0.58 -13.57 14.73
C HIS A 62 0.93 -13.23 16.18
N PRO A 63 -0.06 -13.08 17.09
CA PRO A 63 0.20 -12.66 18.47
C PRO A 63 1.10 -13.59 19.29
N VAL A 64 1.24 -14.86 18.87
CA VAL A 64 2.06 -15.87 19.55
C VAL A 64 3.35 -16.16 18.78
N TRP A 65 3.29 -16.22 17.44
CA TRP A 65 4.40 -16.64 16.59
C TRP A 65 5.21 -15.48 16.03
N GLY A 66 4.72 -14.23 16.21
CA GLY A 66 5.38 -13.02 15.71
C GLY A 66 5.18 -12.78 14.22
N ALA A 67 6.01 -11.90 13.67
CA ALA A 67 5.95 -11.48 12.28
C ALA A 67 6.85 -12.35 11.40
N HIS A 68 6.32 -12.84 10.28
CA HIS A 68 7.00 -13.70 9.32
C HIS A 68 6.69 -13.33 7.88
N VAL A 69 7.57 -13.70 6.97
CA VAL A 69 7.28 -13.72 5.54
C VAL A 69 6.90 -15.15 5.14
N HIS A 70 5.82 -15.29 4.39
CA HIS A 70 5.41 -16.56 3.81
C HIS A 70 5.54 -16.50 2.29
N LEU A 71 5.90 -17.62 1.70
CA LEU A 71 6.05 -17.83 0.26
C LEU A 71 5.02 -18.85 -0.22
N SER A 72 4.36 -18.52 -1.34
CA SER A 72 3.58 -19.46 -2.13
C SER A 72 4.16 -19.54 -3.54
N GLY A 73 4.29 -20.76 -4.08
CA GLY A 73 4.72 -21.01 -5.46
C GLY A 73 3.57 -21.44 -6.39
N ASP A 74 2.34 -21.52 -5.89
CA ASP A 74 1.19 -22.12 -6.59
C ASP A 74 -0.04 -21.19 -6.71
N GLY A 75 0.18 -19.88 -6.56
CA GLY A 75 -0.88 -18.90 -6.68
C GLY A 75 -1.69 -18.71 -5.40
N GLY A 76 -1.09 -18.97 -4.24
CA GLY A 76 -1.70 -18.75 -2.94
C GLY A 76 -2.52 -19.93 -2.40
N GLU A 77 -2.43 -21.11 -3.00
CA GLU A 77 -3.08 -22.33 -2.48
C GLU A 77 -2.36 -22.84 -1.24
N HIS A 78 -1.02 -22.95 -1.31
CA HIS A 78 -0.20 -23.38 -0.19
C HIS A 78 0.85 -22.31 0.14
N TRP A 79 1.13 -22.18 1.43
CA TRP A 79 2.04 -21.18 1.97
C TRP A 79 3.07 -21.84 2.89
N THR A 80 4.34 -21.46 2.70
CA THR A 80 5.45 -21.90 3.55
C THR A 80 6.01 -20.71 4.30
N SER A 81 6.14 -20.81 5.61
CA SER A 81 6.84 -19.81 6.43
C SER A 81 8.32 -19.83 6.10
N LEU A 82 8.90 -18.67 5.84
CA LEU A 82 10.35 -18.54 5.73
C LEU A 82 10.98 -18.48 7.12
N GLU A 83 12.14 -19.12 7.28
CA GLU A 83 12.83 -19.18 8.57
C GLU A 83 13.40 -17.81 8.98
N ALA A 84 13.93 -17.06 8.02
CA ALA A 84 14.48 -15.74 8.26
C ALA A 84 13.39 -14.65 8.17
N ALA A 85 13.44 -13.68 9.08
CA ALA A 85 12.62 -12.48 9.05
C ALA A 85 13.50 -11.22 9.09
N PRO A 86 13.11 -10.12 8.42
CA PRO A 86 13.83 -8.85 8.52
C PRO A 86 13.73 -8.31 9.94
N HIS A 87 14.85 -7.97 10.58
CA HIS A 87 14.84 -7.42 11.93
C HIS A 87 16.05 -6.52 12.17
N HIS A 88 15.90 -5.55 13.07
CA HIS A 88 17.01 -4.74 13.51
C HIS A 88 18.05 -5.55 14.30
N PRO A 89 19.33 -5.20 14.24
CA PRO A 89 20.34 -5.77 15.10
C PRO A 89 19.95 -5.68 16.58
N ALA A 90 20.35 -6.68 17.37
CA ALA A 90 20.06 -6.74 18.80
C ALA A 90 20.54 -5.46 19.52
N GLY A 91 19.70 -4.90 20.37
CA GLY A 91 20.00 -3.69 21.16
C GLY A 91 19.67 -2.36 20.46
N ARG A 92 19.30 -2.35 19.16
CA ARG A 92 18.87 -1.11 18.47
C ARG A 92 17.47 -0.66 18.96
N HIS A 93 16.58 -1.62 19.18
CA HIS A 93 15.22 -1.39 19.70
C HIS A 93 14.87 -2.42 20.78
N ALA A 94 13.93 -2.07 21.66
CA ALA A 94 13.43 -2.98 22.70
C ALA A 94 12.81 -4.25 22.11
N ASN A 95 12.08 -4.11 20.99
CA ASN A 95 11.64 -5.20 20.13
C ASN A 95 12.28 -5.04 18.74
N PRO A 96 13.13 -5.98 18.30
CA PRO A 96 13.77 -5.91 16.98
C PRO A 96 12.80 -6.02 15.80
N LEU A 97 11.64 -6.67 16.00
CA LEU A 97 10.58 -6.84 15.00
C LEU A 97 9.21 -6.97 15.69
N ASP A 98 8.34 -6.00 15.46
CA ASP A 98 6.92 -6.07 15.85
C ASP A 98 6.06 -6.59 14.70
N SER A 99 6.25 -6.03 13.51
CA SER A 99 5.50 -6.45 12.32
C SER A 99 6.24 -6.12 11.02
N ILE A 100 5.92 -6.87 9.95
CA ILE A 100 6.35 -6.58 8.59
C ILE A 100 5.17 -5.92 7.88
N TRP A 101 5.30 -4.62 7.58
CA TRP A 101 4.19 -3.81 7.08
C TRP A 101 4.03 -3.85 5.57
N HIS A 102 5.15 -3.91 4.85
CA HIS A 102 5.11 -3.78 3.40
C HIS A 102 6.22 -4.60 2.76
N LEU A 103 5.88 -5.30 1.70
CA LEU A 103 6.82 -6.02 0.84
C LEU A 103 6.80 -5.39 -0.55
N ALA A 104 7.95 -5.28 -1.20
CA ALA A 104 8.04 -4.82 -2.57
C ALA A 104 9.10 -5.62 -3.35
N ARG A 105 8.79 -6.01 -4.58
CA ARG A 105 9.74 -6.68 -5.49
C ARG A 105 10.25 -5.73 -6.53
N THR A 106 11.54 -5.80 -6.84
CA THR A 106 12.11 -5.11 -8.02
C THR A 106 11.46 -5.62 -9.31
N PRO A 107 11.38 -4.78 -10.36
CA PRO A 107 10.75 -5.17 -11.62
C PRO A 107 11.35 -6.41 -12.30
N ASP A 108 12.64 -6.68 -12.07
CA ASP A 108 13.33 -7.88 -12.54
C ASP A 108 13.08 -9.13 -11.66
N GLY A 109 12.32 -8.97 -10.58
CA GLY A 109 11.97 -10.04 -9.64
C GLY A 109 13.14 -10.57 -8.81
N ARG A 110 14.29 -9.88 -8.75
CA ARG A 110 15.49 -10.38 -8.07
C ARG A 110 15.54 -10.02 -6.60
N ARG A 111 15.21 -8.76 -6.26
CA ARG A 111 15.29 -8.25 -4.90
C ARG A 111 13.92 -8.08 -4.28
N LEU A 112 13.77 -8.56 -3.07
CA LEU A 112 12.61 -8.36 -2.22
C LEU A 112 12.95 -7.37 -1.11
N TYR A 113 12.23 -6.26 -1.03
CA TYR A 113 12.33 -5.30 0.07
C TYR A 113 11.25 -5.58 1.11
N ALA A 114 11.57 -5.29 2.37
CA ALA A 114 10.64 -5.34 3.50
C ALA A 114 10.74 -4.06 4.34
N GLY A 115 9.60 -3.44 4.59
CA GLY A 115 9.43 -2.36 5.55
C GLY A 115 8.80 -2.87 6.83
N ILE A 116 9.38 -2.56 7.98
CA ILE A 116 9.00 -3.13 9.26
C ILE A 116 8.60 -2.08 10.31
N ASP A 117 8.04 -2.54 11.42
CA ASP A 117 7.90 -1.87 12.71
C ASP A 117 8.78 -2.59 13.75
N PRO A 118 9.64 -1.92 14.51
CA PRO A 118 10.02 -0.51 14.43
C PRO A 118 10.65 -0.13 13.08
N ALA A 119 10.38 1.10 12.61
CA ALA A 119 10.67 1.52 11.24
C ALA A 119 12.09 1.17 10.79
N GLY A 120 12.16 0.39 9.74
CA GLY A 120 13.38 -0.03 9.08
C GLY A 120 13.10 -0.59 7.69
N LEU A 121 14.08 -0.48 6.81
CA LEU A 121 14.10 -1.05 5.48
C LEU A 121 15.14 -2.17 5.42
N PHE A 122 14.72 -3.31 4.88
CA PHE A 122 15.57 -4.48 4.67
C PHE A 122 15.37 -5.00 3.25
N PHE A 123 16.35 -5.74 2.75
CA PHE A 123 16.20 -6.43 1.47
C PHE A 123 16.77 -7.85 1.51
N SER A 124 16.27 -8.66 0.61
CA SER A 124 16.73 -10.03 0.35
C SER A 124 16.98 -10.20 -1.16
N ASP A 125 18.10 -10.81 -1.53
CA ASP A 125 18.45 -11.19 -2.89
C ASP A 125 18.35 -12.72 -3.13
N ASP A 126 17.80 -13.45 -2.15
CA ASP A 126 17.67 -14.91 -2.11
C ASP A 126 16.24 -15.37 -1.74
N ASP A 127 15.23 -14.61 -2.24
CA ASP A 127 13.81 -14.91 -2.04
C ASP A 127 13.39 -15.02 -0.57
N GLY A 128 14.02 -14.21 0.30
CA GLY A 128 13.71 -14.12 1.72
C GLY A 128 14.42 -15.14 2.61
N ALA A 129 15.36 -15.95 2.07
CA ALA A 129 16.16 -16.87 2.85
C ALA A 129 17.14 -16.15 3.79
N SER A 130 17.57 -14.94 3.42
CA SER A 130 18.32 -14.04 4.30
C SER A 130 17.93 -12.57 4.07
N TRP A 131 18.17 -11.72 5.08
CA TRP A 131 17.83 -10.30 5.03
C TRP A 131 19.02 -9.43 5.37
N GLN A 132 19.20 -8.34 4.61
CA GLN A 132 20.23 -7.36 4.79
C GLN A 132 19.64 -6.01 5.22
N ASP A 133 20.27 -5.39 6.21
CA ASP A 133 19.91 -4.06 6.75
C ASP A 133 20.29 -2.96 5.76
N VAL A 134 19.36 -2.08 5.39
CA VAL A 134 19.65 -0.85 4.64
C VAL A 134 20.12 0.20 5.64
N THR A 135 21.35 0.02 6.15
CA THR A 135 21.95 0.83 7.23
C THR A 135 21.95 2.31 6.88
N SER A 136 22.16 2.66 5.60
CA SER A 136 22.15 4.05 5.11
C SER A 136 20.83 4.80 5.37
N LEU A 137 19.71 4.09 5.39
CA LEU A 137 18.41 4.62 5.80
C LEU A 137 18.16 4.39 7.29
N ASN A 138 18.41 3.17 7.75
CA ASN A 138 18.06 2.76 9.11
C ASN A 138 18.86 3.51 10.19
N GLU A 139 20.04 4.07 9.84
CA GLU A 139 20.86 4.94 10.68
C GLU A 139 20.99 6.36 10.09
N HIS A 140 20.02 6.79 9.28
CA HIS A 140 20.05 8.11 8.69
C HIS A 140 20.18 9.20 9.74
N SER A 141 20.95 10.27 9.46
CA SER A 141 21.25 11.35 10.40
C SER A 141 20.02 12.06 10.98
N THR A 142 18.89 12.01 10.28
CA THR A 142 17.61 12.57 10.76
C THR A 142 16.77 11.58 11.58
N ARG A 143 17.26 10.35 11.82
CA ARG A 143 16.47 9.34 12.57
C ARG A 143 16.05 9.82 13.97
N GLY A 144 16.85 10.67 14.60
CA GLY A 144 16.49 11.28 15.89
C GLY A 144 15.23 12.15 15.87
N ALA A 145 14.78 12.56 14.67
CA ALA A 145 13.52 13.29 14.48
C ALA A 145 12.32 12.36 14.16
N TRP A 146 12.52 11.04 14.11
CA TRP A 146 11.45 10.08 13.86
C TRP A 146 10.85 9.68 15.21
N GLU A 147 9.80 10.36 15.59
CA GLU A 147 9.14 10.10 16.86
C GLU A 147 7.85 9.30 16.67
N PRO A 148 7.70 8.16 17.40
CA PRO A 148 6.48 7.36 17.30
C PRO A 148 5.25 8.18 17.63
N SER A 149 4.33 8.30 16.70
CA SER A 149 3.04 8.94 16.91
C SER A 149 2.01 7.86 17.29
N ARG A 150 1.44 7.94 18.49
CA ARG A 150 0.41 7.03 18.99
C ARG A 150 0.76 5.53 18.86
N GLY A 151 2.01 5.19 19.10
CA GLY A 151 2.48 3.80 19.15
C GLY A 151 2.77 3.14 17.80
N LEU A 152 2.55 3.80 16.67
CA LEU A 152 2.92 3.28 15.35
C LEU A 152 4.21 3.92 14.86
N PHE A 153 5.20 3.08 14.55
CA PHE A 153 6.48 3.49 14.03
C PHE A 153 6.95 2.51 12.94
N ALA A 154 6.28 2.54 11.81
CA ALA A 154 6.50 1.59 10.73
C ALA A 154 6.98 2.26 9.44
N LEU A 155 7.83 1.57 8.68
CA LEU A 155 8.06 1.81 7.28
C LEU A 155 7.01 0.98 6.50
N HIS A 156 6.01 1.68 5.97
CA HIS A 156 4.78 1.05 5.42
C HIS A 156 4.53 1.34 3.95
N SER A 157 5.39 2.08 3.28
CA SER A 157 5.30 2.29 1.83
C SER A 157 6.68 2.15 1.22
N ILE A 158 6.80 1.31 0.19
CA ILE A 158 8.02 1.13 -0.60
C ILE A 158 7.61 1.24 -2.07
N CYS A 159 8.06 2.28 -2.73
CA CYS A 159 7.85 2.52 -4.14
C CYS A 159 9.17 2.31 -4.88
N ILE A 160 9.14 1.51 -5.94
CA ILE A 160 10.28 1.24 -6.81
C ILE A 160 9.90 1.69 -8.21
N ASP A 161 10.67 2.58 -8.81
CA ASP A 161 10.45 2.99 -10.18
C ASP A 161 10.71 1.80 -11.12
N ARG A 162 9.72 1.46 -11.94
CA ARG A 162 9.82 0.33 -12.85
C ARG A 162 10.79 0.57 -14.01
N GLN A 163 11.05 1.83 -14.35
CA GLN A 163 11.95 2.22 -15.45
C GLN A 163 13.38 2.46 -14.94
N ASP A 164 13.51 2.89 -13.68
CA ASP A 164 14.78 3.10 -12.99
C ASP A 164 14.73 2.48 -11.58
N PRO A 165 15.01 1.18 -11.42
CA PRO A 165 14.96 0.52 -10.10
C PRO A 165 15.95 1.06 -9.06
N ALA A 166 16.88 1.92 -9.47
CA ALA A 166 17.73 2.66 -8.53
C ALA A 166 16.98 3.82 -7.84
N HIS A 167 15.86 4.28 -8.44
CA HIS A 167 14.98 5.26 -7.83
C HIS A 167 13.97 4.57 -6.89
N LEU A 168 14.19 4.77 -5.60
CA LEU A 168 13.35 4.25 -4.51
C LEU A 168 12.73 5.41 -3.73
N VAL A 169 11.47 5.25 -3.32
CA VAL A 169 10.81 6.19 -2.41
C VAL A 169 10.14 5.39 -1.30
N VAL A 170 10.38 5.75 -0.05
CA VAL A 170 9.79 5.08 1.11
C VAL A 170 9.04 6.04 1.99
N GLY A 171 7.96 5.56 2.62
CA GLY A 171 7.13 6.29 3.57
C GLY A 171 7.19 5.68 4.96
N ILE A 172 7.51 6.51 5.95
CA ILE A 172 7.67 6.13 7.36
C ILE A 172 6.62 6.87 8.19
N SER A 173 5.84 6.16 8.99
CA SER A 173 4.66 6.70 9.69
C SER A 173 4.92 7.92 10.57
N ALA A 174 6.11 8.05 11.13
CA ALA A 174 6.52 9.20 11.95
C ALA A 174 7.90 9.75 11.56
N GLY A 175 8.41 9.36 10.39
CA GLY A 175 9.72 9.77 9.88
C GLY A 175 9.63 10.71 8.68
N GLY A 176 8.56 10.60 7.91
CA GLY A 176 8.41 11.28 6.63
C GLY A 176 8.67 10.38 5.44
N VAL A 177 8.92 10.99 4.30
CA VAL A 177 9.28 10.32 3.06
C VAL A 177 10.79 10.48 2.82
N TYR A 178 11.41 9.42 2.33
CA TYR A 178 12.82 9.40 1.91
C TYR A 178 12.91 8.85 0.49
N ARG A 179 13.89 9.35 -0.27
CA ARG A 179 14.16 8.87 -1.63
C ARG A 179 15.64 8.55 -1.81
N SER A 180 15.91 7.59 -2.68
CA SER A 180 17.22 7.20 -3.17
C SER A 180 17.21 7.20 -4.71
N HIS A 181 18.34 7.51 -5.34
CA HIS A 181 18.57 7.39 -6.78
C HIS A 181 19.74 6.47 -7.12
N ASP A 182 20.23 5.73 -6.14
CA ASP A 182 21.40 4.85 -6.25
C ASP A 182 21.14 3.45 -5.66
N GLY A 183 19.88 3.02 -5.69
CA GLY A 183 19.47 1.69 -5.22
C GLY A 183 19.50 1.53 -3.70
N GLY A 184 19.41 2.62 -2.94
CA GLY A 184 19.40 2.61 -1.48
C GLY A 184 20.79 2.77 -0.84
N VAL A 185 21.81 3.11 -1.60
CA VAL A 185 23.16 3.42 -1.07
C VAL A 185 23.13 4.73 -0.29
N THR A 186 22.45 5.75 -0.83
CA THR A 186 22.22 7.04 -0.13
C THR A 186 20.74 7.40 -0.14
N TRP A 187 20.32 8.12 0.91
CA TRP A 187 18.93 8.56 1.08
C TRP A 187 18.87 10.06 1.38
N LEU A 188 17.86 10.70 0.83
CA LEU A 188 17.55 12.11 1.06
C LEU A 188 16.13 12.23 1.62
N PRO A 189 15.92 13.05 2.69
CA PRO A 189 14.58 13.43 3.10
C PRO A 189 13.81 14.07 1.95
N ALA A 190 12.58 13.65 1.74
CA ALA A 190 11.76 14.02 0.60
C ALA A 190 10.43 14.60 1.08
N ASN A 191 10.48 15.70 1.86
CA ASN A 191 9.31 16.30 2.51
C ASN A 191 9.10 17.78 2.13
N GLN A 192 9.87 18.32 1.18
CA GLN A 192 9.76 19.72 0.79
C GLN A 192 8.35 20.06 0.27
N GLY A 193 7.71 21.08 0.86
CA GLY A 193 6.36 21.53 0.51
C GLY A 193 5.23 20.85 1.31
N VAL A 194 5.56 19.90 2.20
CA VAL A 194 4.58 19.23 3.04
C VAL A 194 4.49 19.89 4.41
N ARG A 195 3.30 20.27 4.83
CA ARG A 195 3.06 20.84 6.16
C ARG A 195 2.93 19.74 7.23
N ALA A 196 3.38 20.05 8.44
CA ALA A 196 3.29 19.20 9.61
C ALA A 196 2.80 20.04 10.81
N GLU A 197 1.50 20.26 10.91
CA GLU A 197 0.90 21.16 11.92
C GLU A 197 1.00 20.63 13.35
N HIS A 198 1.38 19.37 13.51
CA HIS A 198 1.61 18.74 14.80
C HIS A 198 3.06 18.91 15.32
N LEU A 199 3.95 19.50 14.52
CA LEU A 199 5.33 19.78 14.89
C LEU A 199 5.55 21.28 15.11
N PRO A 200 6.59 21.69 15.89
CA PRO A 200 6.89 23.11 16.10
C PRO A 200 7.24 23.86 14.82
N GLU A 201 7.93 23.20 13.90
CA GLU A 201 8.21 23.72 12.56
C GLU A 201 7.15 23.23 11.58
N ARG A 202 6.54 24.16 10.83
CA ARG A 202 5.47 23.84 9.89
C ARG A 202 5.92 23.01 8.68
N PHE A 203 7.17 23.20 8.23
CA PHE A 203 7.74 22.51 7.06
C PHE A 203 9.08 21.88 7.43
N PRO A 204 9.09 20.89 8.35
CA PRO A 204 10.32 20.28 8.81
C PRO A 204 10.95 19.38 7.74
N VAL A 205 12.24 19.10 7.84
CA VAL A 205 12.96 18.19 6.95
C VAL A 205 12.50 16.74 7.13
N ALA A 206 12.18 16.32 8.37
CA ALA A 206 11.79 14.97 8.75
C ALA A 206 10.74 14.99 9.87
N GLY A 207 10.25 13.83 10.29
CA GLY A 207 9.26 13.71 11.37
C GLY A 207 7.80 13.84 10.93
N HIS A 208 7.53 13.86 9.63
CA HIS A 208 6.16 13.92 9.11
C HIS A 208 5.40 12.63 9.36
N ASN A 209 4.11 12.75 9.70
CA ASN A 209 3.19 11.62 9.75
C ASN A 209 2.68 11.27 8.34
N VAL A 210 3.27 10.24 7.75
CA VAL A 210 2.88 9.68 6.45
C VAL A 210 1.86 8.57 6.67
N HIS A 211 0.81 8.56 5.86
CA HIS A 211 -0.17 7.48 5.88
C HIS A 211 0.00 6.53 4.70
N ARG A 212 0.28 7.04 3.52
CA ARG A 212 0.56 6.25 2.32
C ARG A 212 1.36 7.08 1.32
N VAL A 213 2.29 6.42 0.61
CA VAL A 213 2.94 6.95 -0.59
C VAL A 213 2.75 5.93 -1.70
N ILE A 214 2.38 6.41 -2.88
CA ILE A 214 2.30 5.61 -4.10
C ILE A 214 3.04 6.31 -5.23
N MET A 215 3.64 5.51 -6.11
CA MET A 215 4.32 5.96 -7.33
C MET A 215 3.55 5.45 -8.54
N HIS A 216 3.38 6.29 -9.55
CA HIS A 216 2.73 5.86 -10.78
C HIS A 216 3.59 4.82 -11.51
N PRO A 217 3.03 3.68 -11.95
CA PRO A 217 3.82 2.55 -12.44
C PRO A 217 4.54 2.80 -13.78
N ARG A 218 4.16 3.84 -14.54
CA ARG A 218 4.76 4.21 -15.82
C ARG A 218 5.44 5.58 -15.82
N ASP A 219 5.43 6.31 -14.70
CA ASP A 219 6.13 7.59 -14.54
C ASP A 219 6.60 7.72 -13.10
N GLY A 220 7.82 7.32 -12.82
CA GLY A 220 8.44 7.39 -11.50
C GLY A 220 8.61 8.82 -10.95
N ARG A 221 8.40 9.85 -11.77
CA ARG A 221 8.39 11.25 -11.31
C ARG A 221 7.07 11.62 -10.66
N ARG A 222 5.95 10.96 -11.05
CA ARG A 222 4.63 11.18 -10.49
C ARG A 222 4.41 10.30 -9.27
N LEU A 223 4.25 10.96 -8.11
CA LEU A 223 3.87 10.32 -6.86
C LEU A 223 2.69 11.04 -6.23
N TYR A 224 1.95 10.29 -5.44
CA TYR A 224 0.91 10.82 -4.56
C TYR A 224 1.17 10.36 -3.13
N ARG A 225 0.86 11.20 -2.17
CA ARG A 225 0.94 10.84 -0.76
C ARG A 225 -0.26 11.35 0.03
N GLN A 226 -0.77 10.51 0.92
CA GLN A 226 -1.69 10.87 1.97
C GLN A 226 -0.92 11.03 3.27
N CYS A 227 -1.19 12.10 3.98
CA CYS A 227 -0.56 12.43 5.26
C CYS A 227 -1.58 12.69 6.35
N TYR A 228 -1.09 12.93 7.55
CA TYR A 228 -1.89 13.41 8.67
C TYR A 228 -2.57 14.76 8.36
N ASN A 229 -1.88 15.64 7.64
CA ASN A 229 -2.35 16.95 7.22
C ASN A 229 -2.29 17.08 5.69
N GLY A 230 -3.28 16.51 5.00
CA GLY A 230 -3.47 16.72 3.57
C GLY A 230 -2.99 15.61 2.66
N THR A 231 -3.37 15.79 1.40
CA THR A 231 -2.98 14.97 0.26
C THR A 231 -2.07 15.78 -0.65
N TYR A 232 -1.02 15.14 -1.14
CA TYR A 232 0.02 15.82 -1.92
C TYR A 232 0.38 15.04 -3.17
N ARG A 233 0.84 15.78 -4.19
CA ARG A 233 1.39 15.28 -5.45
C ARG A 233 2.84 15.73 -5.61
N SER A 234 3.67 14.86 -6.16
CA SER A 234 4.99 15.20 -6.67
C SER A 234 5.05 14.92 -8.18
N ASP A 235 5.76 15.77 -8.92
CA ASP A 235 6.01 15.67 -10.36
C ASP A 235 7.51 15.52 -10.67
N ASP A 236 8.34 15.34 -9.63
CA ASP A 236 9.81 15.34 -9.71
C ASP A 236 10.47 14.21 -8.89
N GLY A 237 9.80 13.05 -8.81
CA GLY A 237 10.33 11.87 -8.12
C GLY A 237 10.39 12.02 -6.60
N GLY A 238 9.47 12.79 -6.03
CA GLY A 238 9.38 13.00 -4.58
C GLY A 238 10.27 14.12 -4.04
N ALA A 239 10.96 14.90 -4.90
CA ALA A 239 11.79 15.99 -4.43
C ALA A 239 10.97 17.11 -3.79
N ARG A 240 9.88 17.49 -4.44
CA ARG A 240 8.94 18.53 -3.99
C ARG A 240 7.50 18.03 -4.07
N TRP A 241 6.69 18.51 -3.14
CA TRP A 241 5.27 18.17 -3.04
C TRP A 241 4.39 19.41 -3.14
N THR A 242 3.30 19.28 -3.88
CA THR A 242 2.24 20.26 -3.99
C THR A 242 1.00 19.72 -3.28
N GLU A 243 0.41 20.50 -2.40
CA GLU A 243 -0.84 20.11 -1.73
C GLU A 243 -2.00 20.12 -2.73
N ILE A 244 -2.79 19.05 -2.72
CA ILE A 244 -3.95 18.83 -3.59
C ILE A 244 -5.22 18.49 -2.78
N THR A 245 -5.30 18.94 -1.54
CA THR A 245 -6.42 18.67 -0.61
C THR A 245 -7.69 19.44 -0.97
N ALA A 246 -7.55 20.58 -1.67
CA ALA A 246 -8.68 21.46 -1.98
C ALA A 246 -9.78 20.72 -2.77
N GLY A 247 -11.02 20.77 -2.29
CA GLY A 247 -12.17 20.07 -2.87
C GLY A 247 -12.47 18.70 -2.25
N LEU A 248 -11.61 18.19 -1.36
CA LEU A 248 -11.90 17.02 -0.52
C LEU A 248 -12.67 17.45 0.74
N PRO A 249 -13.49 16.55 1.33
CA PRO A 249 -14.29 16.87 2.53
C PRO A 249 -13.47 16.92 3.81
N SER A 250 -12.24 16.41 3.81
CA SER A 250 -11.29 16.46 4.91
C SER A 250 -9.86 16.34 4.39
N ASP A 251 -8.89 16.71 5.21
CA ASP A 251 -7.46 16.57 4.92
C ASP A 251 -6.86 15.26 5.48
N PHE A 252 -7.69 14.39 6.07
CA PHE A 252 -7.27 13.16 6.71
C PHE A 252 -7.79 11.92 5.96
N GLY A 253 -6.99 10.86 5.92
CA GLY A 253 -7.35 9.55 5.35
C GLY A 253 -6.13 8.64 5.22
N TYR A 254 -6.32 7.45 4.67
CA TYR A 254 -5.26 6.47 4.48
C TYR A 254 -5.16 5.96 3.06
N ALA A 255 -6.30 5.59 2.47
CA ALA A 255 -6.37 4.92 1.19
C ALA A 255 -6.22 5.91 0.03
N ILE A 256 -5.28 5.62 -0.87
CA ILE A 256 -5.05 6.36 -2.11
C ILE A 256 -4.58 5.37 -3.18
N ALA A 257 -5.08 5.52 -4.41
CA ALA A 257 -4.67 4.74 -5.58
C ALA A 257 -4.59 5.65 -6.81
N CYS A 258 -3.66 5.38 -7.74
CA CYS A 258 -3.58 6.06 -9.03
C CYS A 258 -3.90 5.08 -10.17
N ASP A 259 -4.43 5.61 -11.27
CA ASP A 259 -4.69 4.82 -12.46
C ASP A 259 -3.35 4.34 -13.06
N PRO A 260 -3.22 3.07 -13.47
CA PRO A 260 -1.95 2.54 -13.97
C PRO A 260 -1.52 3.09 -15.33
N GLU A 261 -2.43 3.69 -16.09
CA GLU A 261 -2.17 4.22 -17.43
C GLU A 261 -2.11 5.75 -17.47
N ASN A 262 -2.92 6.42 -16.64
CA ASN A 262 -3.00 7.88 -16.63
C ASN A 262 -2.51 8.44 -15.28
N PRO A 263 -1.31 9.07 -15.24
CA PRO A 263 -0.75 9.63 -14.02
C PRO A 263 -1.58 10.77 -13.40
N ASP A 264 -2.49 11.39 -14.15
CA ASP A 264 -3.34 12.46 -13.66
C ASP A 264 -4.61 11.96 -12.96
N VAL A 265 -4.90 10.64 -13.06
CA VAL A 265 -6.06 10.05 -12.39
C VAL A 265 -5.66 9.46 -11.04
N VAL A 266 -6.28 9.99 -9.98
CA VAL A 266 -6.05 9.55 -8.60
C VAL A 266 -7.38 9.43 -7.87
N LEU A 267 -7.49 8.37 -7.04
CA LEU A 267 -8.64 8.08 -6.20
C LEU A 267 -8.24 8.09 -4.73
N GLN A 268 -9.13 8.56 -3.87
CA GLN A 268 -8.90 8.64 -2.43
C GLN A 268 -10.21 8.44 -1.65
N ILE A 269 -10.09 7.91 -0.44
CA ILE A 269 -11.18 7.75 0.51
C ILE A 269 -10.84 8.55 1.78
N PRO A 270 -11.33 9.81 1.90
CA PRO A 270 -11.12 10.64 3.08
C PRO A 270 -11.87 10.10 4.30
N GLU A 271 -11.29 10.31 5.47
CA GLU A 271 -11.92 10.07 6.77
C GLU A 271 -12.19 11.38 7.50
N SER A 272 -13.08 11.35 8.50
CA SER A 272 -13.53 12.57 9.18
C SER A 272 -12.39 13.36 9.83
N SER A 273 -11.53 12.68 10.60
CA SER A 273 -10.37 13.31 11.26
C SER A 273 -9.47 12.27 11.92
N SER A 274 -8.32 12.71 12.43
CA SER A 274 -7.42 11.88 13.24
C SER A 274 -8.03 11.39 14.55
N HIS A 275 -9.05 12.07 15.07
CA HIS A 275 -9.78 11.67 16.29
C HIS A 275 -10.92 10.72 15.99
N MET A 276 -11.61 10.94 14.87
CA MET A 276 -12.73 10.12 14.41
C MET A 276 -12.38 9.49 13.06
N ARG A 277 -11.65 8.38 13.11
CA ARG A 277 -11.15 7.67 11.93
C ARG A 277 -12.25 6.82 11.31
N THR A 278 -13.20 7.48 10.71
CA THR A 278 -14.32 6.86 9.99
C THR A 278 -14.67 7.69 8.76
N THR A 279 -15.52 7.14 7.91
CA THR A 279 -16.10 7.85 6.78
C THR A 279 -16.71 9.20 7.19
N VAL A 280 -16.57 10.20 6.34
CA VAL A 280 -17.13 11.53 6.54
C VAL A 280 -18.67 11.45 6.48
N ASP A 281 -19.37 12.05 7.43
CA ASP A 281 -20.84 12.12 7.55
C ASP A 281 -21.53 10.72 7.58
N GLY A 282 -20.80 9.66 7.95
CA GLY A 282 -21.34 8.30 7.92
C GLY A 282 -21.73 7.83 6.51
N ARG A 283 -21.00 8.28 5.49
CA ARG A 283 -21.19 7.94 4.07
C ARG A 283 -19.90 7.42 3.48
N LEU A 284 -19.93 6.25 2.87
CA LEU A 284 -18.77 5.70 2.18
C LEU A 284 -18.65 6.36 0.80
N ARG A 285 -17.63 7.20 0.63
CA ARG A 285 -17.40 7.95 -0.60
C ARG A 285 -15.98 7.78 -1.08
N VAL A 286 -15.83 7.51 -2.36
CA VAL A 286 -14.58 7.61 -3.09
C VAL A 286 -14.56 8.95 -3.81
N TYR A 287 -13.47 9.66 -3.72
CA TYR A 287 -13.21 10.88 -4.46
C TYR A 287 -12.19 10.58 -5.56
N ARG A 288 -12.47 11.09 -6.74
CA ARG A 288 -11.61 10.94 -7.91
C ARG A 288 -11.25 12.31 -8.47
N SER A 289 -10.00 12.44 -8.86
CA SER A 289 -9.51 13.51 -9.72
C SER A 289 -9.09 12.93 -11.06
N ASP A 290 -9.36 13.66 -12.14
CA ASP A 290 -8.93 13.37 -13.51
C ASP A 290 -7.85 14.36 -14.00
N ASP A 291 -7.43 15.28 -13.14
CA ASP A 291 -6.50 16.38 -13.41
C ASP A 291 -5.44 16.54 -12.32
N ALA A 292 -4.91 15.40 -11.87
CA ALA A 292 -3.80 15.34 -10.92
C ALA A 292 -4.07 16.03 -9.57
N GLY A 293 -5.33 16.04 -9.12
CA GLY A 293 -5.74 16.58 -7.84
C GLY A 293 -6.14 18.06 -7.85
N HIS A 294 -6.25 18.69 -9.03
CA HIS A 294 -6.73 20.08 -9.11
C HIS A 294 -8.24 20.17 -8.80
N HIS A 295 -9.02 19.19 -9.24
CA HIS A 295 -10.44 19.08 -8.92
C HIS A 295 -10.78 17.66 -8.47
N TRP A 296 -11.72 17.56 -7.51
CA TRP A 296 -12.20 16.29 -6.99
C TRP A 296 -13.70 16.14 -7.15
N ARG A 297 -14.16 14.97 -7.56
CA ARG A 297 -15.57 14.61 -7.60
C ARG A 297 -15.83 13.30 -6.85
N SER A 298 -16.99 13.17 -6.22
CA SER A 298 -17.42 11.92 -5.62
C SER A 298 -17.83 10.92 -6.71
N VAL A 299 -17.31 9.68 -6.62
CA VAL A 299 -17.61 8.55 -7.52
C VAL A 299 -18.09 7.38 -6.67
N SER A 300 -19.27 7.52 -6.06
CA SER A 300 -19.73 6.67 -4.96
C SER A 300 -21.02 5.92 -5.26
N GLU A 301 -21.44 5.83 -6.52
CA GLU A 301 -22.59 5.04 -6.93
C GLU A 301 -22.39 3.56 -6.56
N GLY A 302 -23.39 2.93 -5.95
CA GLY A 302 -23.33 1.55 -5.45
C GLY A 302 -22.72 1.42 -4.05
N LEU A 303 -22.14 2.48 -3.47
CA LEU A 303 -21.63 2.45 -2.10
C LEU A 303 -22.72 2.87 -1.08
N PRO A 304 -22.72 2.31 0.14
CA PRO A 304 -23.70 2.64 1.16
C PRO A 304 -23.51 4.09 1.67
N GLN A 305 -24.63 4.85 1.73
CA GLN A 305 -24.66 6.29 1.98
C GLN A 305 -25.35 6.68 3.30
N ARG A 306 -25.57 5.74 4.21
CA ARG A 306 -26.19 6.03 5.52
C ARG A 306 -25.64 5.12 6.60
N HIS A 307 -25.29 5.72 7.75
CA HIS A 307 -24.85 5.00 8.95
C HIS A 307 -23.62 4.08 8.70
N VAL A 308 -22.70 4.52 7.86
CA VAL A 308 -21.46 3.81 7.55
C VAL A 308 -20.32 4.45 8.33
N TYR A 309 -19.81 3.74 9.31
CA TYR A 309 -18.71 4.20 10.17
C TYR A 309 -17.55 3.21 10.07
N VAL A 310 -16.86 3.25 8.93
CA VAL A 310 -15.77 2.35 8.59
C VAL A 310 -14.50 3.13 8.24
N THR A 311 -13.37 2.45 8.32
CA THR A 311 -12.07 2.89 7.83
C THR A 311 -11.68 2.06 6.62
N VAL A 312 -11.04 2.67 5.65
CA VAL A 312 -10.29 1.99 4.59
C VAL A 312 -8.80 2.21 4.84
N LEU A 313 -8.09 1.13 5.17
CA LEU A 313 -6.69 1.21 5.59
C LEU A 313 -5.76 1.48 4.38
N ARG A 314 -4.47 1.77 4.67
CA ARG A 314 -3.42 2.17 3.71
C ARG A 314 -3.34 1.26 2.49
N ASP A 315 -3.17 -0.05 2.76
CA ASP A 315 -3.00 -1.09 1.74
C ASP A 315 -4.32 -1.76 1.36
N ALA A 316 -5.44 -1.31 1.95
CA ALA A 316 -6.78 -1.83 1.65
C ALA A 316 -7.44 -1.18 0.43
N MET A 317 -6.69 -0.50 -0.42
CA MET A 317 -7.13 0.01 -1.73
C MET A 317 -6.02 -0.24 -2.76
N ASP A 318 -6.41 -0.77 -3.92
CA ASP A 318 -5.50 -1.05 -5.03
C ASP A 318 -6.13 -0.73 -6.39
N ALA A 319 -5.28 -0.40 -7.36
CA ALA A 319 -5.63 -0.26 -8.77
C ALA A 319 -5.10 -1.47 -9.54
N ASP A 320 -5.91 -2.02 -10.43
CA ASP A 320 -5.51 -3.15 -11.25
C ASP A 320 -4.41 -2.74 -12.23
N PRO A 321 -3.21 -3.33 -12.16
CA PRO A 321 -2.09 -2.93 -13.02
C PRO A 321 -2.30 -3.28 -14.50
N LEU A 322 -3.26 -4.16 -14.82
CA LEU A 322 -3.53 -4.63 -16.17
C LEU A 322 -4.79 -4.02 -16.80
N HIS A 323 -5.72 -3.54 -15.98
CA HIS A 323 -7.01 -3.02 -16.43
C HIS A 323 -7.22 -1.60 -15.89
N ALA A 324 -6.89 -0.61 -16.71
CA ALA A 324 -7.12 0.79 -16.39
C ALA A 324 -8.59 1.05 -16.01
N GLY A 325 -8.79 1.78 -14.92
CA GLY A 325 -10.13 2.08 -14.40
C GLY A 325 -10.76 0.98 -13.55
N ARG A 326 -10.07 -0.15 -13.32
CA ARG A 326 -10.47 -1.17 -12.35
C ARG A 326 -9.79 -0.89 -11.01
N TYR A 327 -10.59 -0.70 -9.95
CA TYR A 327 -10.10 -0.46 -8.59
C TYR A 327 -10.86 -1.32 -7.61
N ALA A 328 -10.20 -1.72 -6.53
CA ALA A 328 -10.84 -2.40 -5.42
C ALA A 328 -10.43 -1.79 -4.09
N PHE A 329 -11.31 -1.86 -3.10
CA PHE A 329 -10.96 -1.57 -1.73
C PHE A 329 -11.73 -2.44 -0.73
N GLY A 330 -11.13 -2.64 0.44
CA GLY A 330 -11.73 -3.34 1.56
C GLY A 330 -11.86 -2.44 2.79
N THR A 331 -12.86 -2.71 3.61
CA THR A 331 -13.18 -1.90 4.80
C THR A 331 -12.80 -2.59 6.10
N SER A 332 -12.72 -1.80 7.16
CA SER A 332 -12.52 -2.31 8.53
C SER A 332 -13.66 -3.19 9.05
N SER A 333 -14.81 -3.18 8.37
CA SER A 333 -15.97 -4.03 8.67
C SER A 333 -16.11 -5.26 7.76
N GLY A 334 -15.07 -5.55 6.93
CA GLY A 334 -15.00 -6.77 6.14
C GLY A 334 -15.78 -6.74 4.82
N HIS A 335 -16.14 -5.55 4.32
CA HIS A 335 -16.76 -5.41 3.00
C HIS A 335 -15.68 -5.11 1.96
N VAL A 336 -15.78 -5.74 0.79
CA VAL A 336 -14.87 -5.54 -0.35
C VAL A 336 -15.68 -5.04 -1.53
N PHE A 337 -15.26 -3.92 -2.11
CA PHE A 337 -15.90 -3.29 -3.26
C PHE A 337 -14.96 -3.26 -4.46
N LEU A 338 -15.53 -3.38 -5.66
CA LEU A 338 -14.85 -3.31 -6.94
C LEU A 338 -15.58 -2.36 -7.89
N THR A 339 -14.84 -1.55 -8.62
CA THR A 339 -15.32 -0.86 -9.82
C THR A 339 -14.55 -1.33 -11.05
N ARG A 340 -15.22 -1.36 -12.21
CA ARG A 340 -14.62 -1.63 -13.53
C ARG A 340 -14.73 -0.42 -14.46
N ALA A 341 -15.38 0.63 -13.98
CA ALA A 341 -15.78 1.79 -14.76
C ALA A 341 -15.17 3.08 -14.18
N ARG A 342 -13.89 3.05 -13.84
CA ARG A 342 -13.15 4.22 -13.36
C ARG A 342 -13.75 4.90 -12.11
N GLY A 343 -14.45 4.11 -11.27
CA GLY A 343 -15.16 4.61 -10.09
C GLY A 343 -16.64 4.91 -10.34
N ASP A 344 -17.09 4.88 -11.59
CA ASP A 344 -18.51 5.07 -11.92
C ASP A 344 -19.24 3.72 -11.73
N GLY A 345 -19.79 3.50 -10.53
CA GLY A 345 -20.44 2.25 -10.11
C GLY A 345 -19.50 1.28 -9.38
N TRP A 346 -19.83 1.02 -8.11
CA TRP A 346 -19.14 0.08 -7.24
C TRP A 346 -20.02 -1.13 -6.97
N ALA A 347 -19.48 -2.33 -7.16
CA ALA A 347 -20.14 -3.59 -6.83
C ALA A 347 -19.55 -4.15 -5.52
N LEU A 348 -20.42 -4.64 -4.64
CA LEU A 348 -20.00 -5.41 -3.47
C LEU A 348 -19.56 -6.81 -3.92
N LEU A 349 -18.30 -7.17 -3.65
CA LEU A 349 -17.71 -8.48 -3.97
C LEU A 349 -17.81 -9.47 -2.81
N ALA A 350 -17.59 -8.99 -1.60
CA ALA A 350 -17.64 -9.79 -0.39
C ALA A 350 -18.06 -8.94 0.81
N GLU A 351 -18.71 -9.57 1.77
CA GLU A 351 -19.17 -8.97 3.02
C GLU A 351 -18.90 -9.90 4.20
N PHE A 352 -18.90 -9.35 5.41
CA PHE A 352 -18.67 -10.09 6.66
C PHE A 352 -17.32 -10.81 6.74
N LEU A 353 -16.32 -10.40 5.93
CA LEU A 353 -14.95 -10.83 6.14
C LEU A 353 -14.41 -10.23 7.45
N PRO A 354 -13.35 -10.77 8.03
CA PRO A 354 -12.61 -10.07 9.06
C PRO A 354 -12.11 -8.70 8.55
N ARG A 355 -11.71 -7.81 9.46
CA ARG A 355 -11.16 -6.50 9.09
C ARG A 355 -10.15 -6.61 7.97
N VAL A 356 -10.40 -5.92 6.85
CA VAL A 356 -9.49 -5.93 5.71
C VAL A 356 -8.28 -5.03 6.00
N LEU A 357 -7.10 -5.57 5.80
CA LEU A 357 -5.81 -4.90 6.02
C LEU A 357 -5.15 -4.50 4.71
N CYS A 358 -5.25 -5.38 3.69
CA CYS A 358 -4.75 -5.10 2.35
C CYS A 358 -5.64 -5.74 1.27
N VAL A 359 -5.60 -5.16 0.08
CA VAL A 359 -6.10 -5.76 -1.16
C VAL A 359 -5.02 -5.68 -2.22
N ARG A 360 -4.93 -6.72 -3.09
CA ARG A 360 -3.92 -6.76 -4.16
C ARG A 360 -4.45 -7.48 -5.37
N PHE A 361 -4.46 -6.79 -6.51
CA PHE A 361 -4.71 -7.42 -7.80
C PHE A 361 -3.50 -8.25 -8.22
N CYS A 362 -3.77 -9.46 -8.69
CA CYS A 362 -2.78 -10.34 -9.30
C CYS A 362 -3.36 -10.98 -10.55
N SER A 363 -2.49 -11.30 -11.52
CA SER A 363 -2.87 -12.05 -12.71
C SER A 363 -1.91 -13.22 -12.91
N TRP A 364 -2.43 -14.36 -13.30
CA TRP A 364 -1.65 -15.57 -13.60
C TRP A 364 -1.19 -15.62 -15.06
N SER A 365 -1.80 -14.84 -15.94
CA SER A 365 -1.29 -14.62 -17.29
C SER A 365 -0.05 -13.74 -17.19
N GLY A 366 1.13 -14.32 -17.42
CA GLY A 366 2.40 -13.59 -17.34
C GLY A 366 2.36 -12.33 -18.22
N HIS A 367 2.88 -11.24 -17.69
CA HIS A 367 3.19 -10.05 -18.49
C HIS A 367 4.03 -10.48 -19.68
N ARG A 368 3.47 -10.49 -20.87
CA ARG A 368 4.29 -10.41 -22.08
C ARG A 368 4.76 -8.96 -22.15
N GLY A 369 6.06 -8.78 -21.85
CA GLY A 369 6.77 -7.51 -21.86
C GLY A 369 6.74 -6.76 -23.17
#